data_e994923e9b4834e588992c0fe3486799
#
_entry.id   e994923e9b4834e588992c0fe3486799
#
_cell.length_a   1.000
_cell.length_b   1.000
_cell.length_c   1.000
_cell.angle_alpha   90.00
_cell.angle_beta   90.00
_cell.angle_gamma   90.00
#
_symmetry.space_group_name_H-M   'P 1'
#
loop_
_entity.id
_entity.type
_entity.pdbx_description
1 polymer ?
#
loop_
_entity_poly.entity_id
_entity_poly.type
_entity_poly.pdbx_seq_one_letter_code
_entity_poly.pdbx_strand_id
1 'polypeptide(L)'
;MIAWILVFHLTGLVFWLGSLLVVTHVLAIHSEEPSTEARATLGRLEMKLLKGLAHPGAAVMVISGIIMIGENPHYLREHWLQAKLLLVALLVILDLRVYFRTTAFLAGRAVLRRRECVALHGGISLVFFGILILVLLKPFALRVRRASAPVGFCPRAGLPAGPLPDRTAVARLSDKRKVSGYTNEL
;
A
#
# COMPACT_ATOMS: atom_id res chain seq x y z
N MET A 1 9.70 -6.91 -12.49
CA MET A 1 8.77 -5.83 -12.84
C MET A 1 7.90 -5.38 -11.65
N ILE A 2 7.27 -6.27 -10.90
CA ILE A 2 6.39 -5.94 -9.75
C ILE A 2 7.04 -5.04 -8.70
N ALA A 3 8.34 -5.24 -8.41
CA ALA A 3 9.05 -4.41 -7.43
C ALA A 3 9.08 -2.91 -7.78
N TRP A 4 9.26 -2.57 -9.06
CA TRP A 4 9.25 -1.19 -9.53
C TRP A 4 7.85 -0.56 -9.44
N ILE A 5 6.81 -1.33 -9.77
CA ILE A 5 5.42 -0.88 -9.63
C ILE A 5 5.11 -0.57 -8.15
N LEU A 6 5.60 -1.41 -7.23
CA LEU A 6 5.47 -1.17 -5.79
C LEU A 6 6.18 0.11 -5.35
N VAL A 7 7.38 0.38 -5.88
CA VAL A 7 8.12 1.64 -5.58
C VAL A 7 7.30 2.85 -6.04
N PHE A 8 6.78 2.85 -7.26
CA PHE A 8 5.92 3.93 -7.75
C PHE A 8 4.65 4.08 -6.92
N HIS A 9 4.03 2.97 -6.52
CA HIS A 9 2.84 2.97 -5.67
C HIS A 9 3.10 3.63 -4.31
N LEU A 10 4.19 3.26 -3.65
CA LEU A 10 4.56 3.84 -2.36
C LEU A 10 4.99 5.31 -2.49
N THR A 11 5.74 5.65 -3.54
CA THR A 11 6.15 7.03 -3.82
C THR A 11 4.92 7.91 -4.06
N GLY A 12 3.96 7.46 -4.88
CA GLY A 12 2.70 8.15 -5.11
C GLY A 12 1.91 8.36 -3.81
N LEU A 13 1.86 7.35 -2.95
CA LEU A 13 1.20 7.42 -1.64
C LEU A 13 1.84 8.49 -0.75
N VAL A 14 3.18 8.54 -0.68
CA VAL A 14 3.92 9.52 0.14
C VAL A 14 3.67 10.95 -0.36
N PHE A 15 3.74 11.18 -1.67
CA PHE A 15 3.47 12.49 -2.24
C PHE A 15 2.01 12.93 -2.02
N TRP A 16 1.07 12.04 -2.22
CA TRP A 16 -0.35 12.33 -2.01
C TRP A 16 -0.66 12.69 -0.57
N LEU A 17 -0.33 11.78 0.37
CA LEU A 17 -0.61 11.98 1.79
C LEU A 17 0.18 13.13 2.40
N GLY A 18 1.49 13.22 2.08
CA GLY A 18 2.35 14.28 2.58
C GLY A 18 1.81 15.66 2.18
N SER A 19 1.42 15.84 0.91
CA SER A 19 0.85 17.11 0.46
C SER A 19 -0.50 17.41 1.08
N LEU A 20 -1.39 16.42 1.26
CA LEU A 20 -2.69 16.62 1.94
C LEU A 20 -2.52 17.05 3.39
N LEU A 21 -1.60 16.43 4.13
CA LEU A 21 -1.33 16.80 5.52
C LEU A 21 -0.77 18.22 5.61
N VAL A 22 0.16 18.59 4.71
CA VAL A 22 0.69 19.95 4.67
C VAL A 22 -0.39 20.97 4.31
N VAL A 23 -1.20 20.70 3.28
CA VAL A 23 -2.28 21.59 2.86
C VAL A 23 -3.30 21.82 3.96
N THR A 24 -3.75 20.77 4.65
CA THR A 24 -4.71 20.91 5.75
C THR A 24 -4.14 21.67 6.95
N HIS A 25 -2.84 21.55 7.21
CA HIS A 25 -2.16 22.33 8.23
C HIS A 25 -2.04 23.81 7.84
N VAL A 26 -1.60 24.08 6.61
CA VAL A 26 -1.49 25.44 6.07
C VAL A 26 -2.87 26.11 6.03
N LEU A 27 -3.92 25.37 5.65
CA LEU A 27 -5.29 25.88 5.60
C LEU A 27 -5.80 26.28 7.01
N ALA A 28 -5.39 25.56 8.05
CA ALA A 28 -5.73 25.94 9.43
C ALA A 28 -5.08 27.26 9.82
N ILE A 29 -3.83 27.50 9.44
CA ILE A 29 -3.14 28.79 9.66
C ILE A 29 -3.77 29.89 8.82
N HIS A 30 -4.04 29.63 7.54
CA HIS A 30 -4.66 30.56 6.61
C HIS A 30 -6.04 31.06 7.10
N SER A 31 -6.80 30.19 7.76
CA SER A 31 -8.13 30.56 8.29
C SER A 31 -8.08 31.64 9.41
N GLU A 32 -6.95 31.80 10.08
CA GLU A 32 -6.72 32.74 11.19
C GLU A 32 -5.85 33.95 10.78
N GLU A 33 -5.27 33.95 9.57
CA GLU A 33 -4.35 34.99 9.12
C GLU A 33 -5.08 36.31 8.84
N PRO A 34 -4.72 37.42 9.51
CA PRO A 34 -5.37 38.72 9.31
C PRO A 34 -4.86 39.47 8.06
N SER A 35 -3.61 39.22 7.63
CA SER A 35 -2.98 39.92 6.52
C SER A 35 -3.50 39.45 5.16
N THR A 36 -4.01 40.36 4.35
CA THR A 36 -4.50 40.07 2.99
C THR A 36 -3.41 39.55 2.06
N GLU A 37 -2.19 40.06 2.18
CA GLU A 37 -1.06 39.67 1.37
C GLU A 37 -0.58 38.24 1.72
N ALA A 38 -0.50 37.94 3.03
CA ALA A 38 -0.14 36.60 3.51
C ALA A 38 -1.20 35.58 3.08
N ARG A 39 -2.49 35.90 3.19
CA ARG A 39 -3.61 35.05 2.71
C ARG A 39 -3.49 34.74 1.21
N ALA A 40 -3.18 35.72 0.37
CA ALA A 40 -3.00 35.51 -1.06
C ALA A 40 -1.82 34.59 -1.36
N THR A 41 -0.74 34.67 -0.58
CA THR A 41 0.43 33.82 -0.73
C THR A 41 0.18 32.40 -0.27
N LEU A 42 -0.47 32.22 0.90
CA LEU A 42 -0.89 30.91 1.42
C LEU A 42 -1.84 30.19 0.44
N GLY A 43 -2.84 30.91 -0.08
CA GLY A 43 -3.77 30.34 -1.06
C GLY A 43 -3.11 29.85 -2.34
N ARG A 44 -2.10 30.57 -2.84
CA ARG A 44 -1.28 30.13 -3.99
C ARG A 44 -0.49 28.88 -3.66
N LEU A 45 0.08 28.79 -2.46
CA LEU A 45 0.82 27.63 -2.00
C LEU A 45 -0.08 26.39 -1.88
N GLU A 46 -1.25 26.53 -1.25
CA GLU A 46 -2.25 25.46 -1.11
C GLU A 46 -2.65 24.88 -2.47
N MET A 47 -2.95 25.74 -3.44
CA MET A 47 -3.34 25.27 -4.79
C MET A 47 -2.17 24.66 -5.56
N LYS A 48 -0.93 25.12 -5.37
CA LYS A 48 0.26 24.49 -5.96
C LYS A 48 0.51 23.11 -5.38
N LEU A 49 0.37 22.93 -4.07
CA LEU A 49 0.53 21.63 -3.41
C LEU A 49 -0.57 20.64 -3.83
N LEU A 50 -1.84 21.08 -3.88
CA LEU A 50 -2.95 20.24 -4.30
C LEU A 50 -2.81 19.79 -5.76
N LYS A 51 -2.60 20.72 -6.69
CA LYS A 51 -2.54 20.42 -8.12
C LYS A 51 -1.19 19.84 -8.55
N GLY A 52 -0.09 20.26 -7.91
CA GLY A 52 1.26 19.89 -8.31
C GLY A 52 1.79 18.62 -7.64
N LEU A 53 1.33 18.29 -6.44
CA LEU A 53 1.80 17.12 -5.67
C LEU A 53 0.69 16.14 -5.32
N ALA A 54 -0.43 16.63 -4.71
CA ALA A 54 -1.46 15.73 -4.22
C ALA A 54 -2.13 14.96 -5.37
N HIS A 55 -2.65 15.64 -6.37
CA HIS A 55 -3.35 15.00 -7.48
C HIS A 55 -2.46 14.10 -8.34
N PRO A 56 -1.22 14.50 -8.75
CA PRO A 56 -0.32 13.59 -9.45
C PRO A 56 0.08 12.39 -8.60
N GLY A 57 0.34 12.60 -7.30
CA GLY A 57 0.65 11.53 -6.35
C GLY A 57 -0.50 10.52 -6.24
N ALA A 58 -1.74 11.02 -6.13
CA ALA A 58 -2.94 10.18 -6.12
C ALA A 58 -3.09 9.38 -7.41
N ALA A 59 -2.88 10.01 -8.58
CA ALA A 59 -2.97 9.34 -9.88
C ALA A 59 -1.94 8.22 -10.00
N VAL A 60 -0.67 8.47 -9.65
CA VAL A 60 0.39 7.45 -9.68
C VAL A 60 0.06 6.29 -8.73
N MET A 61 -0.40 6.59 -7.52
CA MET A 61 -0.77 5.58 -6.52
C MET A 61 -1.94 4.72 -6.99
N VAL A 62 -3.00 5.33 -7.56
CA VAL A 62 -4.19 4.61 -8.04
C VAL A 62 -3.86 3.76 -9.27
N ILE A 63 -3.18 4.33 -10.26
CA ILE A 63 -2.82 3.61 -11.51
C ILE A 63 -1.92 2.41 -11.18
N SER A 64 -0.88 2.59 -10.39
CA SER A 64 0.01 1.49 -9.98
C SER A 64 -0.71 0.43 -9.16
N GLY A 65 -1.68 0.83 -8.31
CA GLY A 65 -2.53 -0.08 -7.57
C GLY A 65 -3.43 -0.93 -8.47
N ILE A 66 -4.03 -0.34 -9.50
CA ILE A 66 -4.85 -1.05 -10.50
C ILE A 66 -3.99 -2.05 -11.28
N ILE A 67 -2.79 -1.67 -11.70
CA ILE A 67 -1.87 -2.59 -12.40
C ILE A 67 -1.53 -3.78 -11.51
N MET A 68 -1.22 -3.56 -10.22
CA MET A 68 -0.92 -4.64 -9.28
C MET A 68 -2.09 -5.60 -9.06
N ILE A 69 -3.33 -5.11 -9.09
CA ILE A 69 -4.53 -5.94 -8.99
C ILE A 69 -4.75 -6.73 -10.29
N GLY A 70 -4.48 -6.12 -11.45
CA GLY A 70 -4.59 -6.74 -12.76
C GLY A 70 -3.67 -7.95 -12.94
N GLU A 71 -2.46 -7.92 -12.37
CA GLU A 71 -1.52 -9.05 -12.38
C GLU A 71 -2.04 -10.29 -11.62
N ASN A 72 -2.87 -10.09 -10.58
CA ASN A 72 -3.43 -11.18 -9.76
C ASN A 72 -4.84 -10.86 -9.27
N PRO A 73 -5.88 -11.08 -10.08
CA PRO A 73 -7.28 -10.77 -9.74
C PRO A 73 -7.81 -11.53 -8.52
N HIS A 74 -7.17 -12.65 -8.16
CA HIS A 74 -7.55 -13.47 -7.00
C HIS A 74 -7.49 -12.69 -5.68
N TYR A 75 -6.62 -11.68 -5.58
CA TYR A 75 -6.50 -10.84 -4.38
C TYR A 75 -7.76 -10.02 -4.07
N LEU A 76 -8.63 -9.74 -5.07
CA LEU A 76 -9.89 -9.02 -4.85
C LEU A 76 -10.87 -9.75 -3.91
N ARG A 77 -10.73 -11.07 -3.77
CA ARG A 77 -11.56 -11.88 -2.86
C ARG A 77 -11.05 -11.87 -1.40
N GLU A 78 -9.85 -11.35 -1.19
CA GLU A 78 -9.23 -11.30 0.12
C GLU A 78 -9.77 -10.09 0.91
N HIS A 79 -10.32 -10.34 2.10
CA HIS A 79 -10.92 -9.31 2.97
C HIS A 79 -9.95 -8.17 3.33
N TRP A 80 -8.65 -8.46 3.45
CA TRP A 80 -7.64 -7.43 3.75
C TRP A 80 -7.47 -6.43 2.60
N LEU A 81 -7.60 -6.87 1.34
CA LEU A 81 -7.53 -5.96 0.19
C LEU A 81 -8.79 -5.12 0.09
N GLN A 82 -9.97 -5.71 0.34
CA GLN A 82 -11.24 -4.98 0.36
C GLN A 82 -11.21 -3.86 1.42
N ALA A 83 -10.71 -4.15 2.64
CA ALA A 83 -10.53 -3.15 3.68
C ALA A 83 -9.56 -2.03 3.23
N LYS A 84 -8.45 -2.37 2.56
CA LYS A 84 -7.51 -1.38 2.00
C LYS A 84 -8.17 -0.50 0.95
N LEU A 85 -8.93 -1.07 0.02
CA LEU A 85 -9.65 -0.33 -1.01
C LEU A 85 -10.68 0.63 -0.41
N LEU A 86 -11.38 0.21 0.64
CA LEU A 86 -12.34 1.06 1.36
C LEU A 86 -11.64 2.25 2.02
N LEU A 87 -10.49 2.04 2.66
CA LEU A 87 -9.71 3.13 3.26
C LEU A 87 -9.16 4.09 2.20
N VAL A 88 -8.73 3.57 1.05
CA VAL A 88 -8.29 4.41 -0.09
C VAL A 88 -9.47 5.21 -0.65
N ALA A 89 -10.66 4.61 -0.82
CA ALA A 89 -11.84 5.32 -1.25
C ALA A 89 -12.23 6.45 -0.27
N LEU A 90 -12.14 6.18 1.04
CA LEU A 90 -12.36 7.19 2.07
C LEU A 90 -11.33 8.33 1.98
N LEU A 91 -10.07 8.01 1.70
CA LEU A 91 -9.00 9.00 1.50
C LEU A 91 -9.28 9.88 0.27
N VAL A 92 -9.76 9.30 -0.84
CA VAL A 92 -10.16 10.06 -2.03
C VAL A 92 -11.33 11.01 -1.71
N ILE A 93 -12.31 10.56 -0.93
CA ILE A 93 -13.42 11.42 -0.50
C ILE A 93 -12.91 12.59 0.36
N LEU A 94 -11.97 12.34 1.26
CA LEU A 94 -11.35 13.38 2.09
C LEU A 94 -10.54 14.37 1.23
N ASP A 95 -9.78 13.88 0.24
CA ASP A 95 -9.04 14.72 -0.72
C ASP A 95 -9.97 15.65 -1.49
N LEU A 96 -11.06 15.11 -2.06
CA LEU A 96 -12.09 15.91 -2.73
C LEU A 96 -12.72 16.93 -1.79
N ARG A 97 -12.98 16.58 -0.54
CA ARG A 97 -13.49 17.50 0.49
C ARG A 97 -12.50 18.64 0.73
N VAL A 98 -11.20 18.34 0.89
CA VAL A 98 -10.16 19.36 1.06
C VAL A 98 -10.13 20.27 -0.19
N TYR A 99 -10.11 19.69 -1.38
CA TYR A 99 -10.07 20.44 -2.63
C TYR A 99 -11.26 21.41 -2.78
N PHE A 100 -12.49 20.92 -2.61
CA PHE A 100 -13.70 21.75 -2.74
C PHE A 100 -13.78 22.82 -1.65
N ARG A 101 -13.37 22.50 -0.41
CA ARG A 101 -13.36 23.47 0.69
C ARG A 101 -12.30 24.57 0.47
N THR A 102 -11.11 24.20 0.05
CA THR A 102 -10.04 25.15 -0.28
C THR A 102 -10.43 26.06 -1.43
N THR A 103 -10.98 25.52 -2.51
CA THR A 103 -11.43 26.32 -3.66
C THR A 103 -12.59 27.25 -3.32
N ALA A 104 -13.55 26.79 -2.53
CA ALA A 104 -14.68 27.63 -2.08
C ALA A 104 -14.20 28.76 -1.15
N PHE A 105 -13.23 28.48 -0.27
CA PHE A 105 -12.63 29.46 0.63
C PHE A 105 -11.85 30.53 -0.15
N LEU A 106 -11.00 30.13 -1.09
CA LEU A 106 -10.24 31.06 -1.93
C LEU A 106 -11.14 31.90 -2.84
N ALA A 107 -12.30 31.38 -3.22
CA ALA A 107 -13.30 32.15 -3.99
C ALA A 107 -14.19 33.06 -3.10
N GLY A 108 -13.93 33.13 -1.81
CA GLY A 108 -14.73 33.93 -0.85
C GLY A 108 -16.16 33.41 -0.61
N ARG A 109 -16.47 32.20 -1.10
CA ARG A 109 -17.82 31.60 -1.00
C ARG A 109 -18.04 30.81 0.29
N ALA A 110 -17.00 30.52 1.05
CA ALA A 110 -17.08 29.76 2.29
C ALA A 110 -16.15 30.36 3.35
N VAL A 111 -16.61 30.36 4.59
CA VAL A 111 -15.79 30.68 5.75
C VAL A 111 -15.30 29.35 6.34
N LEU A 112 -14.00 29.16 6.37
CA LEU A 112 -13.37 27.98 6.99
C LEU A 112 -13.12 28.27 8.47
N ARG A 113 -13.64 27.38 9.32
CA ARG A 113 -13.32 27.41 10.75
C ARG A 113 -12.13 26.52 11.03
N ARG A 114 -11.20 26.96 11.88
CA ARG A 114 -10.03 26.15 12.29
C ARG A 114 -10.41 24.73 12.72
N ARG A 115 -11.54 24.56 13.43
CA ARG A 115 -12.02 23.23 13.84
C ARG A 115 -12.27 22.29 12.67
N GLU A 116 -12.78 22.79 11.55
CA GLU A 116 -13.00 21.98 10.34
C GLU A 116 -11.68 21.55 9.72
N CYS A 117 -10.69 22.44 9.66
CA CYS A 117 -9.34 22.13 9.13
C CYS A 117 -8.64 21.08 9.99
N VAL A 118 -8.72 21.21 11.32
CA VAL A 118 -8.15 20.24 12.28
C VAL A 118 -8.87 18.90 12.18
N ALA A 119 -10.20 18.89 12.01
CA ALA A 119 -10.97 17.65 11.83
C ALA A 119 -10.60 16.94 10.51
N LEU A 120 -10.41 17.68 9.41
CA LEU A 120 -9.96 17.12 8.13
C LEU A 120 -8.54 16.55 8.26
N HIS A 121 -7.62 17.28 8.89
CA HIS A 121 -6.25 16.83 9.15
C HIS A 121 -6.24 15.55 10.00
N GLY A 122 -7.01 15.52 11.09
CA GLY A 122 -7.15 14.35 11.95
C GLY A 122 -7.77 13.15 11.22
N GLY A 123 -8.79 13.38 10.40
CA GLY A 123 -9.42 12.35 9.57
C GLY A 123 -8.43 11.72 8.57
N ILE A 124 -7.66 12.54 7.86
CA ILE A 124 -6.63 12.07 6.91
C ILE A 124 -5.55 11.28 7.66
N SER A 125 -5.07 11.80 8.80
CA SER A 125 -4.07 11.12 9.63
C SER A 125 -4.57 9.77 10.14
N LEU A 126 -5.83 9.68 10.58
CA LEU A 126 -6.44 8.44 11.07
C LEU A 126 -6.56 7.40 9.97
N VAL A 127 -7.02 7.80 8.78
CA VAL A 127 -7.11 6.91 7.61
C VAL A 127 -5.72 6.41 7.20
N PHE A 128 -4.73 7.29 7.19
CA PHE A 128 -3.34 6.93 6.92
C PHE A 128 -2.80 5.89 7.90
N PHE A 129 -3.01 6.11 9.20
CA PHE A 129 -2.64 5.15 10.24
C PHE A 129 -3.35 3.80 10.04
N GLY A 130 -4.63 3.82 9.70
CA GLY A 130 -5.40 2.61 9.36
C GLY A 130 -4.79 1.83 8.19
N ILE A 131 -4.38 2.52 7.12
CA ILE A 131 -3.70 1.89 5.97
C ILE A 131 -2.37 1.28 6.40
N LEU A 132 -1.55 1.99 7.20
CA LEU A 132 -0.28 1.49 7.70
C LEU A 132 -0.45 0.24 8.57
N ILE A 133 -1.39 0.27 9.51
CA ILE A 133 -1.71 -0.88 10.37
C ILE A 133 -2.10 -2.09 9.53
N LEU A 134 -2.98 -1.89 8.53
CA LEU A 134 -3.45 -2.97 7.66
C LEU A 134 -2.31 -3.58 6.82
N VAL A 135 -1.36 -2.76 6.36
CA VAL A 135 -0.19 -3.22 5.61
C VAL A 135 0.78 -3.98 6.51
N LEU A 136 1.01 -3.48 7.74
CA LEU A 136 1.95 -4.08 8.69
C LEU A 136 1.43 -5.40 9.30
N LEU A 137 0.14 -5.49 9.60
CA LEU A 137 -0.45 -6.70 10.22
C LEU A 137 -0.56 -7.89 9.26
N LYS A 138 -0.60 -7.66 7.94
CA LYS A 138 -0.69 -8.74 6.96
C LYS A 138 0.42 -9.80 7.06
N PRO A 139 1.72 -9.44 7.16
CA PRO A 139 2.79 -10.44 7.25
C PRO A 139 2.73 -11.25 8.56
N PHE A 140 2.19 -10.67 9.65
CA PHE A 140 2.03 -11.35 10.93
C PHE A 140 0.95 -12.45 10.88
N ALA A 141 -0.21 -12.16 10.30
CA ALA A 141 -1.31 -13.13 10.19
C ALA A 141 -0.94 -14.36 9.34
N LEU A 142 -0.18 -14.18 8.26
CA LEU A 142 0.31 -15.27 7.43
C LEU A 142 1.37 -16.13 8.14
N ARG A 143 2.21 -15.53 8.97
CA ARG A 143 3.25 -16.23 9.74
C ARG A 143 2.62 -17.07 10.85
N VAL A 144 1.61 -16.55 11.55
CA VAL A 144 0.89 -17.30 12.58
C VAL A 144 0.13 -18.48 12.00
N ARG A 145 -0.53 -18.34 10.85
CA ARG A 145 -1.20 -19.47 10.17
C ARG A 145 -0.24 -20.58 9.73
N ARG A 146 0.99 -20.24 9.30
CA ARG A 146 2.01 -21.25 8.98
C ARG A 146 2.57 -21.96 10.21
N ALA A 147 2.68 -21.26 11.33
CA ALA A 147 3.17 -21.85 12.59
C ALA A 147 2.12 -22.75 13.26
N SER A 148 0.84 -22.48 13.04
CA SER A 148 -0.28 -23.28 13.59
C SER A 148 -0.80 -24.38 12.65
N ALA A 149 -0.21 -24.56 11.46
CA ALA A 149 -0.49 -25.73 10.66
C ALA A 149 -0.01 -26.95 11.44
N PRO A 150 -0.89 -27.90 11.85
CA PRO A 150 -0.44 -29.09 12.55
C PRO A 150 0.55 -29.79 11.61
N VAL A 151 1.74 -30.05 12.11
CA VAL A 151 2.68 -30.96 11.46
C VAL A 151 1.90 -32.26 11.31
N GLY A 152 1.43 -32.50 10.09
CA GLY A 152 0.62 -33.68 9.78
C GLY A 152 1.41 -34.89 10.25
N PHE A 153 1.01 -35.44 11.38
CA PHE A 153 1.35 -36.76 11.78
C PHE A 153 0.83 -37.66 10.66
N CYS A 154 1.71 -37.96 9.72
CA CYS A 154 1.45 -39.03 8.76
C CYS A 154 1.29 -40.30 9.56
N PRO A 155 0.08 -40.86 9.71
CA PRO A 155 -0.04 -42.19 10.26
C PRO A 155 0.66 -43.09 9.23
N ARG A 156 1.77 -43.63 9.63
CA ARG A 156 2.49 -44.68 8.90
C ARG A 156 1.55 -45.87 8.87
N ALA A 157 0.58 -45.80 7.92
CA ALA A 157 -0.21 -46.94 7.58
C ALA A 157 0.76 -48.04 7.14
N GLY A 158 0.73 -49.16 7.85
CA GLY A 158 1.66 -50.28 7.71
C GLY A 158 1.80 -50.71 6.25
N LEU A 159 2.86 -50.30 5.64
CA LEU A 159 3.38 -50.97 4.45
C LEU A 159 4.07 -52.24 4.95
N PRO A 160 3.76 -53.41 4.38
CA PRO A 160 4.50 -54.63 4.65
C PRO A 160 5.95 -54.41 4.25
N ALA A 161 6.88 -54.87 5.07
CA ALA A 161 8.32 -54.81 4.83
C ALA A 161 8.63 -55.52 3.51
N GLY A 162 8.73 -54.77 2.43
CA GLY A 162 9.31 -55.21 1.19
C GLY A 162 10.83 -55.37 1.36
N PRO A 163 11.45 -56.28 0.61
CA PRO A 163 12.90 -56.53 0.73
C PRO A 163 13.68 -55.21 0.50
N LEU A 164 14.65 -54.98 1.35
CA LEU A 164 15.58 -53.83 1.26
C LEU A 164 16.18 -53.75 -0.15
N PRO A 165 16.13 -52.56 -0.80
CA PRO A 165 16.79 -52.42 -2.10
C PRO A 165 18.32 -52.63 -1.96
N ASP A 166 18.85 -53.44 -2.84
CA ASP A 166 20.25 -53.83 -2.90
C ASP A 166 21.15 -52.57 -2.93
N ARG A 167 22.07 -52.47 -1.97
CA ARG A 167 23.04 -51.37 -1.83
C ARG A 167 23.88 -51.13 -3.09
N THR A 168 23.99 -52.12 -3.96
CA THR A 168 24.75 -52.04 -5.22
C THR A 168 24.01 -51.25 -6.30
N ALA A 169 22.67 -51.17 -6.26
CA ALA A 169 21.86 -50.37 -7.19
C ALA A 169 21.96 -48.86 -6.93
N VAL A 170 22.07 -48.44 -5.67
CA VAL A 170 22.22 -47.01 -5.30
C VAL A 170 23.59 -46.46 -5.72
N ALA A 171 24.63 -47.26 -5.67
CA ALA A 171 25.99 -46.84 -6.09
C ALA A 171 26.07 -46.60 -7.62
N ARG A 172 25.36 -47.37 -8.44
CA ARG A 172 25.32 -47.18 -9.90
C ARG A 172 24.54 -45.92 -10.35
N LEU A 173 23.59 -45.48 -9.59
CA LEU A 173 22.84 -44.23 -9.89
C LEU A 173 23.62 -42.96 -9.51
N SER A 174 24.53 -43.06 -8.51
CA SER A 174 25.40 -41.96 -8.11
C SER A 174 26.52 -41.72 -9.17
N ASP A 175 27.01 -42.79 -9.80
CA ASP A 175 28.08 -42.70 -10.80
C ASP A 175 27.57 -42.12 -12.14
N LYS A 176 26.34 -42.43 -12.56
CA LYS A 176 25.72 -41.84 -13.76
C LYS A 176 25.47 -40.34 -13.65
N ARG A 177 25.28 -39.80 -12.45
CA ARG A 177 25.09 -38.36 -12.24
C ARG A 177 26.43 -37.57 -12.33
N LYS A 178 27.57 -38.18 -12.06
CA LYS A 178 28.84 -37.50 -12.19
C LYS A 178 29.32 -37.37 -13.63
N VAL A 179 28.87 -38.23 -14.54
CA VAL A 179 29.29 -38.19 -15.95
C VAL A 179 28.47 -37.22 -16.79
N SER A 180 27.24 -36.85 -16.36
CA SER A 180 26.35 -35.89 -17.07
C SER A 180 26.64 -34.41 -16.74
N GLY A 181 27.55 -34.11 -15.82
CA GLY A 181 27.86 -32.73 -15.40
C GLY A 181 29.00 -32.03 -16.16
N TYR A 182 29.59 -32.67 -17.18
CA TYR A 182 30.78 -32.13 -17.87
C TYR A 182 30.59 -31.74 -19.33
N THR A 183 29.35 -31.61 -19.84
CA THR A 183 29.13 -31.22 -21.24
C THR A 183 28.11 -30.11 -21.40
N ASN A 184 28.28 -28.99 -20.70
CA ASN A 184 27.59 -27.73 -21.04
C ASN A 184 28.44 -26.51 -20.63
N GLU A 185 29.67 -26.42 -21.18
CA GLU A 185 30.39 -25.15 -21.35
C GLU A 185 31.14 -25.21 -22.69
N LEU A 186 30.50 -24.69 -23.72
CA LEU A 186 31.12 -24.08 -24.91
C LEU A 186 30.03 -23.22 -25.61
#